data_d377f779b37c258afd1a9956e1690887
#
_entry.id   d377f779b37c258afd1a9956e1690887
#
_cell.length_a   1.000
_cell.length_b   1.000
_cell.length_c   1.000
_cell.angle_alpha   90.00
_cell.angle_beta   90.00
_cell.angle_gamma   90.00
#
_symmetry.space_group_name_H-M   'P 1'
#
loop_
_entity.id
_entity.type
_entity.pdbx_description
1 polymer ?
#
loop_
_entity_poly.entity_id
_entity_poly.type
_entity_poly.pdbx_seq_one_letter_code
_entity_poly.pdbx_strand_id
1 'polypeptide(L)'
;HISRKEAFELLKKYNKDPFHIQHALTVEAVMKWYANELGYGDDAQYWGIVGLLHDIDFELYPEQHCIKAPELLREGGVSEDIIHGVVSHGYGITVDVAPEHEMEKVLFAADELTGLIWAAALMRPSKSTKDMELKSLKKKYKSKGFAAGCSREVIERGAEQLGWELEKLLTMTLAAMA
;
A
#
# COMPACT_ATOMS: atom_id res chain seq x y z
N HIS A 1 -3.18 16.68 -12.30
CA HIS A 1 -2.73 15.32 -12.01
C HIS A 1 -3.20 14.35 -13.10
N ILE A 2 -2.50 13.23 -13.24
CA ILE A 2 -2.91 12.14 -14.13
C ILE A 2 -4.30 11.63 -13.70
N SER A 3 -5.13 11.25 -14.67
CA SER A 3 -6.43 10.66 -14.36
C SER A 3 -6.26 9.21 -13.87
N ARG A 4 -7.28 8.70 -13.16
CA ARG A 4 -7.26 7.30 -12.71
C ARG A 4 -7.16 6.33 -13.89
N LYS A 5 -7.85 6.62 -14.98
CA LYS A 5 -7.81 5.79 -16.19
C LYS A 5 -6.40 5.73 -16.78
N GLU A 6 -5.76 6.90 -16.90
CA GLU A 6 -4.39 6.98 -17.41
C GLU A 6 -3.40 6.27 -16.49
N ALA A 7 -3.59 6.43 -15.16
CA ALA A 7 -2.75 5.75 -14.18
C ALA A 7 -2.86 4.23 -14.30
N PHE A 8 -4.08 3.72 -14.46
CA PHE A 8 -4.28 2.27 -14.60
C PHE A 8 -3.67 1.73 -15.90
N GLU A 9 -3.79 2.48 -16.99
CA GLU A 9 -3.14 2.09 -18.24
C GLU A 9 -1.61 2.07 -18.09
N LEU A 10 -1.05 3.06 -17.40
CA LEU A 10 0.37 3.10 -17.12
C LEU A 10 0.81 1.90 -16.28
N LEU A 11 0.05 1.57 -15.24
CA LEU A 11 0.33 0.40 -14.40
C LEU A 11 0.37 -0.87 -15.25
N LYS A 12 -0.63 -1.07 -16.11
CA LYS A 12 -0.73 -2.28 -16.93
C LYS A 12 0.36 -2.39 -17.98
N LYS A 13 0.98 -1.27 -18.35
CA LYS A 13 2.11 -1.28 -19.26
C LYS A 13 3.30 -2.05 -18.69
N TYR A 14 3.51 -1.96 -17.38
CA TYR A 14 4.65 -2.57 -16.69
C TYR A 14 4.27 -3.74 -15.80
N ASN A 15 3.00 -4.05 -15.65
CA ASN A 15 2.52 -5.12 -14.76
C ASN A 15 1.44 -5.95 -15.46
N LYS A 16 1.72 -7.24 -15.66
CA LYS A 16 0.83 -8.18 -16.32
C LYS A 16 0.34 -9.28 -15.38
N ASP A 17 1.06 -9.52 -14.28
CA ASP A 17 0.71 -10.57 -13.33
C ASP A 17 -0.56 -10.18 -12.57
N PRO A 18 -1.63 -11.01 -12.61
CA PRO A 18 -2.87 -10.73 -11.89
C PRO A 18 -2.67 -10.46 -10.40
N PHE A 19 -1.68 -11.10 -9.78
CA PHE A 19 -1.37 -10.87 -8.37
C PHE A 19 -0.92 -9.42 -8.13
N HIS A 20 -0.05 -8.90 -8.98
CA HIS A 20 0.44 -7.52 -8.85
C HIS A 20 -0.68 -6.50 -9.13
N ILE A 21 -1.53 -6.78 -10.11
CA ILE A 21 -2.67 -5.92 -10.41
C ILE A 21 -3.65 -5.91 -9.24
N GLN A 22 -3.93 -7.09 -8.65
CA GLN A 22 -4.82 -7.21 -7.51
C GLN A 22 -4.29 -6.43 -6.32
N HIS A 23 -2.99 -6.55 -6.03
CA HIS A 23 -2.37 -5.80 -4.93
C HIS A 23 -2.47 -4.29 -5.15
N ALA A 24 -2.21 -3.83 -6.37
CA ALA A 24 -2.32 -2.42 -6.72
C ALA A 24 -3.74 -1.90 -6.49
N LEU A 25 -4.75 -2.66 -6.92
CA LEU A 25 -6.15 -2.28 -6.73
C LEU A 25 -6.54 -2.28 -5.25
N THR A 26 -6.02 -3.22 -4.48
CA THR A 26 -6.27 -3.29 -3.04
C THR A 26 -5.70 -2.05 -2.35
N VAL A 27 -4.45 -1.71 -2.65
CA VAL A 27 -3.82 -0.54 -2.01
C VAL A 27 -4.48 0.75 -2.47
N GLU A 28 -4.92 0.83 -3.72
CA GLU A 28 -5.71 1.97 -4.20
C GLU A 28 -6.96 2.17 -3.33
N ALA A 29 -7.72 1.10 -3.13
CA ALA A 29 -8.96 1.16 -2.35
C ALA A 29 -8.69 1.51 -0.89
N VAL A 30 -7.66 0.93 -0.30
CA VAL A 30 -7.28 1.19 1.09
C VAL A 30 -6.86 2.65 1.26
N MET A 31 -6.07 3.19 0.34
CA MET A 31 -5.66 4.59 0.40
C MET A 31 -6.83 5.55 0.29
N LYS A 32 -7.79 5.26 -0.58
CA LYS A 32 -9.02 6.07 -0.71
C LYS A 32 -9.82 6.04 0.59
N TRP A 33 -9.94 4.85 1.19
CA TRP A 33 -10.63 4.71 2.47
C TRP A 33 -9.97 5.57 3.55
N TYR A 34 -8.65 5.51 3.65
CA TYR A 34 -7.91 6.30 4.63
C TYR A 34 -8.06 7.80 4.39
N ALA A 35 -8.04 8.22 3.12
CA ALA A 35 -8.23 9.64 2.81
C ALA A 35 -9.56 10.15 3.37
N ASN A 36 -10.63 9.40 3.13
CA ASN A 36 -11.95 9.76 3.64
C ASN A 36 -12.00 9.74 5.17
N GLU A 37 -11.41 8.72 5.78
CA GLU A 37 -11.44 8.55 7.24
C GLU A 37 -10.64 9.62 7.97
N LEU A 38 -9.53 10.06 7.38
CA LEU A 38 -8.62 11.02 8.03
C LEU A 38 -8.92 12.49 7.68
N GLY A 39 -10.01 12.75 6.96
CA GLY A 39 -10.41 14.12 6.66
C GLY A 39 -9.86 14.68 5.36
N TYR A 40 -9.33 13.83 4.48
CA TYR A 40 -8.79 14.22 3.18
C TYR A 40 -9.69 13.74 2.04
N GLY A 41 -11.01 13.71 2.25
CA GLY A 41 -11.95 13.17 1.26
C GLY A 41 -11.85 13.80 -0.11
N ASP A 42 -11.54 15.09 -0.18
CA ASP A 42 -11.39 15.78 -1.47
C ASP A 42 -10.16 15.28 -2.24
N ASP A 43 -9.21 14.66 -1.57
CA ASP A 43 -7.99 14.13 -2.16
C ASP A 43 -8.02 12.61 -2.28
N ALA A 44 -9.16 11.98 -2.09
CA ALA A 44 -9.25 10.51 -2.09
C ALA A 44 -8.74 9.90 -3.40
N GLN A 45 -9.09 10.50 -4.54
CA GLN A 45 -8.62 10.00 -5.83
C GLN A 45 -7.10 10.11 -5.95
N TYR A 46 -6.53 11.21 -5.48
CA TYR A 46 -5.07 11.42 -5.47
C TYR A 46 -4.38 10.35 -4.61
N TRP A 47 -4.88 10.12 -3.39
CA TRP A 47 -4.35 9.06 -2.52
C TRP A 47 -4.46 7.69 -3.18
N GLY A 48 -5.58 7.44 -3.86
CA GLY A 48 -5.80 6.19 -4.57
C GLY A 48 -4.82 5.98 -5.70
N ILE A 49 -4.53 7.01 -6.47
CA ILE A 49 -3.58 6.92 -7.59
C ILE A 49 -2.18 6.61 -7.09
N VAL A 50 -1.76 7.24 -6.00
CA VAL A 50 -0.45 6.92 -5.39
C VAL A 50 -0.41 5.44 -5.00
N GLY A 51 -1.47 4.95 -4.36
CA GLY A 51 -1.57 3.54 -3.99
C GLY A 51 -1.56 2.62 -5.20
N LEU A 52 -2.28 2.99 -6.25
CA LEU A 52 -2.35 2.20 -7.49
C LEU A 52 -0.97 2.04 -8.14
N LEU A 53 -0.15 3.09 -8.09
CA LEU A 53 1.13 3.14 -8.78
C LEU A 53 2.33 2.76 -7.90
N HIS A 54 2.13 2.49 -6.62
CA HIS A 54 3.25 2.37 -5.67
C HIS A 54 4.24 1.26 -6.02
N ASP A 55 3.81 0.18 -6.63
CA ASP A 55 4.66 -0.95 -7.01
C ASP A 55 4.87 -1.06 -8.52
N ILE A 56 4.73 0.05 -9.25
CA ILE A 56 4.77 0.02 -10.73
C ILE A 56 6.04 -0.64 -11.28
N ASP A 57 7.15 -0.50 -10.59
CA ASP A 57 8.45 -1.01 -11.03
C ASP A 57 8.78 -2.41 -10.52
N PHE A 58 7.94 -2.99 -9.67
CA PHE A 58 8.32 -4.22 -8.96
C PHE A 58 8.37 -5.45 -9.86
N GLU A 59 7.44 -5.60 -10.78
CA GLU A 59 7.37 -6.80 -11.63
C GLU A 59 8.56 -6.90 -12.58
N LEU A 60 8.89 -5.82 -13.28
CA LEU A 60 9.96 -5.82 -14.28
C LEU A 60 11.32 -5.46 -13.71
N TYR A 61 11.36 -4.70 -12.63
CA TYR A 61 12.61 -4.19 -12.05
C TYR A 61 12.65 -4.44 -10.52
N PRO A 62 12.46 -5.69 -10.07
CA PRO A 62 12.37 -5.95 -8.62
C PRO A 62 13.63 -5.54 -7.85
N GLU A 63 14.79 -5.59 -8.48
CA GLU A 63 16.06 -5.20 -7.85
C GLU A 63 16.24 -3.68 -7.80
N GLN A 64 15.37 -2.94 -8.49
CA GLN A 64 15.40 -1.49 -8.53
C GLN A 64 14.09 -0.90 -8.03
N HIS A 65 13.42 -1.61 -7.13
CA HIS A 65 12.13 -1.17 -6.58
C HIS A 65 12.27 0.20 -5.91
N CYS A 66 11.39 1.13 -6.26
CA CYS A 66 11.39 2.55 -5.88
C CYS A 66 12.53 3.36 -6.50
N ILE A 67 13.51 2.71 -7.12
CA ILE A 67 14.63 3.39 -7.81
C ILE A 67 14.26 3.63 -9.26
N LYS A 68 13.64 2.64 -9.90
CA LYS A 68 13.21 2.73 -11.30
C LYS A 68 11.89 3.50 -11.44
N ALA A 69 11.06 3.50 -10.42
CA ALA A 69 9.73 4.12 -10.45
C ALA A 69 9.73 5.58 -10.95
N PRO A 70 10.64 6.47 -10.47
CA PRO A 70 10.61 7.85 -10.96
C PRO A 70 10.71 7.97 -12.47
N GLU A 71 11.57 7.17 -13.10
CA GLU A 71 11.72 7.19 -14.55
C GLU A 71 10.44 6.78 -15.25
N LEU A 72 9.85 5.66 -14.82
CA LEU A 72 8.62 5.13 -15.42
C LEU A 72 7.46 6.10 -15.26
N LEU A 73 7.36 6.71 -14.08
CA LEU A 73 6.27 7.64 -13.76
C LEU A 73 6.42 8.95 -14.54
N ARG A 74 7.65 9.49 -14.64
CA ARG A 74 7.88 10.72 -15.40
C ARG A 74 7.58 10.53 -16.87
N GLU A 75 7.96 9.40 -17.45
CA GLU A 75 7.64 9.06 -18.83
C GLU A 75 6.13 8.98 -19.05
N GLY A 76 5.38 8.56 -18.03
CA GLY A 76 3.93 8.49 -18.09
C GLY A 76 3.21 9.80 -17.81
N GLY A 77 3.94 10.89 -17.58
CA GLY A 77 3.34 12.19 -17.32
C GLY A 77 2.85 12.39 -15.89
N VAL A 78 3.38 11.62 -14.94
CA VAL A 78 2.98 11.70 -13.54
C VAL A 78 3.70 12.84 -12.84
N SER A 79 2.98 13.59 -11.99
CA SER A 79 3.54 14.73 -11.27
C SER A 79 4.53 14.31 -10.18
N GLU A 80 5.44 15.24 -9.82
CA GLU A 80 6.50 14.95 -8.85
C GLU A 80 5.98 14.65 -7.44
N ASP A 81 4.84 15.20 -7.05
CA ASP A 81 4.24 14.92 -5.74
C ASP A 81 3.75 13.48 -5.64
N ILE A 82 3.18 12.95 -6.73
CA ILE A 82 2.78 11.54 -6.80
C ILE A 82 4.03 10.66 -6.78
N ILE A 83 5.07 11.05 -7.53
CA ILE A 83 6.33 10.31 -7.57
C ILE A 83 6.94 10.22 -6.18
N HIS A 84 6.99 11.33 -5.44
CA HIS A 84 7.50 11.32 -4.06
C HIS A 84 6.66 10.37 -3.18
N GLY A 85 5.34 10.40 -3.34
CA GLY A 85 4.46 9.52 -2.60
C GLY A 85 4.75 8.05 -2.87
N VAL A 86 4.99 7.70 -4.12
CA VAL A 86 5.34 6.33 -4.50
C VAL A 86 6.70 5.94 -3.93
N VAL A 87 7.72 6.77 -4.16
CA VAL A 87 9.12 6.44 -3.81
C VAL A 87 9.30 6.31 -2.30
N SER A 88 8.63 7.16 -1.52
CA SER A 88 8.81 7.18 -0.06
C SER A 88 8.36 5.89 0.64
N HIS A 89 7.55 5.04 -0.02
CA HIS A 89 7.18 3.78 0.63
C HIS A 89 8.36 2.80 0.72
N GLY A 90 9.44 3.05 0.00
CA GLY A 90 10.68 2.26 0.08
C GLY A 90 11.71 2.81 1.07
N TYR A 91 11.35 3.82 1.85
CA TYR A 91 12.26 4.47 2.78
C TYR A 91 12.90 3.49 3.77
N GLY A 92 14.23 3.55 3.85
CA GLY A 92 14.99 2.67 4.74
C GLY A 92 15.10 1.24 4.27
N ILE A 93 14.61 0.92 3.07
CA ILE A 93 14.66 -0.42 2.47
C ILE A 93 15.46 -0.35 1.16
N THR A 94 14.99 0.43 0.20
CA THR A 94 15.64 0.60 -1.11
C THR A 94 16.08 2.02 -1.39
N VAL A 95 15.48 3.02 -0.73
CA VAL A 95 15.77 4.43 -0.95
C VAL A 95 15.86 5.18 0.37
N ASP A 96 16.45 6.37 0.33
CA ASP A 96 16.55 7.27 1.48
C ASP A 96 15.67 8.50 1.29
N VAL A 97 14.41 8.25 0.91
CA VAL A 97 13.39 9.28 0.71
C VAL A 97 12.30 9.05 1.75
N ALA A 98 12.31 9.86 2.80
CA ALA A 98 11.39 9.68 3.93
C ALA A 98 9.97 10.14 3.61
N PRO A 99 8.94 9.44 4.13
CA PRO A 99 7.58 9.93 4.05
C PRO A 99 7.45 11.26 4.80
N GLU A 100 6.83 12.24 4.18
CA GLU A 100 6.65 13.58 4.76
C GLU A 100 5.17 13.89 4.99
N HIS A 101 4.34 13.68 3.98
CA HIS A 101 2.91 13.92 4.06
C HIS A 101 2.22 12.74 4.76
N GLU A 102 1.10 13.01 5.44
CA GLU A 102 0.34 11.93 6.10
C GLU A 102 -0.03 10.81 5.13
N MET A 103 -0.39 11.16 3.89
CA MET A 103 -0.66 10.18 2.84
C MET A 103 0.51 9.20 2.67
N GLU A 104 1.73 9.72 2.65
CA GLU A 104 2.93 8.90 2.47
C GLU A 104 3.18 8.00 3.66
N LYS A 105 2.93 8.51 4.85
CA LYS A 105 3.08 7.73 6.08
C LYS A 105 2.03 6.61 6.15
N VAL A 106 0.81 6.87 5.68
CA VAL A 106 -0.23 5.86 5.60
C VAL A 106 0.15 4.75 4.62
N LEU A 107 0.63 5.11 3.43
CA LEU A 107 1.06 4.11 2.46
C LEU A 107 2.19 3.25 3.01
N PHE A 108 3.19 3.87 3.61
CA PHE A 108 4.31 3.16 4.23
C PHE A 108 3.82 2.17 5.28
N ALA A 109 2.88 2.58 6.12
CA ALA A 109 2.38 1.76 7.23
C ALA A 109 1.46 0.63 6.75
N ALA A 110 0.61 0.90 5.75
CA ALA A 110 -0.46 -0.01 5.36
C ALA A 110 -0.07 -1.02 4.28
N ASP A 111 0.90 -0.71 3.43
CA ASP A 111 1.23 -1.52 2.26
C ASP A 111 1.48 -3.00 2.60
N GLU A 112 2.47 -3.28 3.42
CA GLU A 112 2.80 -4.65 3.81
C GLU A 112 1.65 -5.31 4.57
N LEU A 113 0.95 -4.53 5.37
CA LEU A 113 -0.17 -5.02 6.16
C LEU A 113 -1.33 -5.46 5.28
N THR A 114 -1.59 -4.79 4.15
CA THR A 114 -2.64 -5.25 3.22
C THR A 114 -2.35 -6.65 2.72
N GLY A 115 -1.08 -6.95 2.42
CA GLY A 115 -0.66 -8.28 1.98
C GLY A 115 -0.91 -9.34 3.05
N LEU A 116 -0.61 -9.02 4.30
CA LEU A 116 -0.83 -9.94 5.41
C LEU A 116 -2.31 -10.21 5.64
N ILE A 117 -3.13 -9.15 5.61
CA ILE A 117 -4.58 -9.28 5.79
C ILE A 117 -5.19 -10.09 4.64
N TRP A 118 -4.75 -9.84 3.41
CA TRP A 118 -5.23 -10.58 2.25
C TRP A 118 -4.89 -12.07 2.38
N ALA A 119 -3.66 -12.38 2.78
CA ALA A 119 -3.24 -13.77 3.00
C ALA A 119 -4.07 -14.43 4.10
N ALA A 120 -4.36 -13.70 5.18
CA ALA A 120 -5.20 -14.22 6.26
C ALA A 120 -6.63 -14.50 5.79
N ALA A 121 -7.18 -13.61 4.96
CA ALA A 121 -8.52 -13.79 4.42
C ALA A 121 -8.60 -15.05 3.57
N LEU A 122 -7.61 -15.33 2.75
CA LEU A 122 -7.59 -16.51 1.88
C LEU A 122 -7.59 -17.82 2.66
N MET A 123 -7.14 -17.81 3.91
CA MET A 123 -7.14 -19.00 4.76
C MET A 123 -8.48 -19.23 5.45
N ARG A 124 -9.40 -18.30 5.36
CA ARG A 124 -10.72 -18.44 5.97
C ARG A 124 -11.65 -19.18 5.00
N PRO A 125 -12.67 -19.90 5.53
CA PRO A 125 -13.65 -20.57 4.65
C PRO A 125 -14.34 -19.61 3.68
N SER A 126 -14.64 -18.37 4.13
CA SER A 126 -15.29 -17.36 3.31
C SER A 126 -14.36 -16.74 2.28
N LYS A 127 -13.04 -16.83 2.49
CA LYS A 127 -12.01 -16.14 1.71
C LYS A 127 -12.25 -14.63 1.61
N SER A 128 -12.84 -14.05 2.68
CA SER A 128 -13.24 -12.64 2.73
C SER A 128 -12.72 -11.97 4.00
N THR A 129 -12.47 -10.67 3.90
CA THR A 129 -12.13 -9.84 5.06
C THR A 129 -13.36 -9.41 5.85
N LYS A 130 -14.55 -9.51 5.24
CA LYS A 130 -15.79 -8.99 5.83
C LYS A 130 -16.15 -9.62 7.17
N ASP A 131 -15.84 -10.89 7.35
CA ASP A 131 -16.14 -11.62 8.57
C ASP A 131 -14.91 -11.83 9.45
N MET A 132 -13.79 -11.20 9.12
CA MET A 132 -12.56 -11.33 9.91
C MET A 132 -12.58 -10.38 11.10
N GLU A 133 -12.39 -10.93 12.28
CA GLU A 133 -12.32 -10.14 13.50
C GLU A 133 -10.88 -9.71 13.79
N LEU A 134 -10.73 -8.59 14.49
CA LEU A 134 -9.41 -8.09 14.90
C LEU A 134 -8.62 -9.13 15.68
N LYS A 135 -9.28 -9.89 16.54
CA LYS A 135 -8.64 -10.93 17.34
C LYS A 135 -7.94 -11.97 16.44
N SER A 136 -8.61 -12.40 15.37
CA SER A 136 -8.05 -13.35 14.41
C SER A 136 -6.85 -12.74 13.68
N LEU A 137 -6.97 -11.50 13.27
CA LEU A 137 -5.88 -10.80 12.61
C LEU A 137 -4.66 -10.66 13.51
N LYS A 138 -4.86 -10.27 14.77
CA LYS A 138 -3.77 -10.14 15.73
C LYS A 138 -3.02 -11.46 15.93
N LYS A 139 -3.76 -12.57 15.98
CA LYS A 139 -3.17 -13.90 16.10
C LYS A 139 -2.27 -14.22 14.90
N LYS A 140 -2.75 -13.94 13.68
CA LYS A 140 -1.96 -14.14 12.47
C LYS A 140 -0.75 -13.24 12.42
N TYR A 141 -0.92 -11.98 12.81
CA TYR A 141 0.16 -11.01 12.85
C TYR A 141 1.32 -11.49 13.74
N LYS A 142 0.99 -12.06 14.91
CA LYS A 142 1.99 -12.55 15.85
C LYS A 142 2.64 -13.85 15.44
N SER A 143 2.08 -14.54 14.46
CA SER A 143 2.61 -15.82 13.97
C SER A 143 3.75 -15.55 13.00
N LYS A 144 4.99 -15.76 13.44
CA LYS A 144 6.19 -15.39 12.67
C LYS A 144 6.31 -16.08 11.32
N GLY A 145 5.82 -17.30 11.19
CA GLY A 145 5.88 -18.04 9.92
C GLY A 145 4.79 -17.65 8.95
N PHE A 146 3.73 -16.99 9.43
CA PHE A 146 2.61 -16.65 8.57
C PHE A 146 2.91 -15.37 7.80
N ALA A 147 2.73 -15.41 6.48
CA ALA A 147 2.99 -14.28 5.58
C ALA A 147 4.35 -13.63 5.90
N ALA A 148 5.39 -14.46 5.94
CA ALA A 148 6.73 -14.03 6.35
C ALA A 148 7.31 -12.96 5.42
N GLY A 149 6.84 -12.89 4.16
CA GLY A 149 7.25 -11.86 3.22
C GLY A 149 6.71 -10.48 3.54
N CYS A 150 5.70 -10.37 4.43
CA CYS A 150 5.16 -9.08 4.87
C CYS A 150 5.91 -8.64 6.11
N SER A 151 6.76 -7.63 5.97
CA SER A 151 7.67 -7.18 7.03
C SER A 151 6.92 -6.54 8.19
N ARG A 152 6.95 -7.23 9.37
CA ARG A 152 6.36 -6.66 10.59
C ARG A 152 7.13 -5.42 11.03
N GLU A 153 8.44 -5.41 10.83
CA GLU A 153 9.28 -4.25 11.17
C GLU A 153 8.83 -3.00 10.41
N VAL A 154 8.58 -3.13 9.11
CA VAL A 154 8.10 -2.01 8.29
C VAL A 154 6.73 -1.53 8.76
N ILE A 155 5.82 -2.47 9.07
CA ILE A 155 4.49 -2.14 9.56
C ILE A 155 4.58 -1.36 10.88
N GLU A 156 5.43 -1.82 11.80
CA GLU A 156 5.59 -1.18 13.11
C GLU A 156 6.24 0.20 12.99
N ARG A 157 7.23 0.34 12.11
CA ARG A 157 7.84 1.64 11.84
C ARG A 157 6.81 2.60 11.24
N GLY A 158 5.94 2.09 10.38
CA GLY A 158 4.87 2.89 9.79
C GLY A 158 3.89 3.41 10.85
N ALA A 159 3.47 2.55 11.77
CA ALA A 159 2.61 2.96 12.87
C ALA A 159 3.30 4.03 13.73
N GLU A 160 4.58 3.84 14.02
CA GLU A 160 5.36 4.77 14.80
C GLU A 160 5.45 6.14 14.12
N GLN A 161 5.70 6.17 12.81
CA GLN A 161 5.75 7.41 12.04
C GLN A 161 4.42 8.17 12.07
N LEU A 162 3.30 7.45 12.12
CA LEU A 162 1.98 8.03 12.23
C LEU A 162 1.62 8.46 13.65
N GLY A 163 2.39 8.00 14.64
CA GLY A 163 2.05 8.21 16.04
C GLY A 163 0.89 7.35 16.50
N TRP A 164 0.66 6.21 15.86
CA TRP A 164 -0.45 5.31 16.17
C TRP A 164 0.04 4.06 16.91
N GLU A 165 -0.81 3.56 17.82
CA GLU A 165 -0.62 2.22 18.34
C GLU A 165 -0.80 1.21 17.20
N LEU A 166 -0.07 0.11 17.25
CA LEU A 166 -0.17 -0.94 16.23
C LEU A 166 -1.62 -1.43 16.08
N GLU A 167 -2.32 -1.59 17.20
CA GLU A 167 -3.71 -2.06 17.18
C GLU A 167 -4.61 -1.12 16.37
N LYS A 168 -4.40 0.19 16.45
CA LYS A 168 -5.16 1.15 15.67
C LYS A 168 -4.93 0.93 14.17
N LEU A 169 -3.67 0.74 13.76
CA LEU A 169 -3.32 0.49 12.37
C LEU A 169 -3.97 -0.80 11.87
N LEU A 170 -3.90 -1.87 12.65
CA LEU A 170 -4.52 -3.15 12.29
C LEU A 170 -6.03 -3.00 12.13
N THR A 171 -6.68 -2.34 13.10
CA THR A 171 -8.12 -2.14 13.09
C THR A 171 -8.58 -1.34 11.87
N MET A 172 -7.92 -0.24 11.60
CA MET A 172 -8.30 0.64 10.49
C MET A 172 -8.05 -0.02 9.14
N THR A 173 -6.91 -0.68 8.98
CA THR A 173 -6.59 -1.33 7.70
C THR A 173 -7.53 -2.50 7.43
N LEU A 174 -7.87 -3.26 8.46
CA LEU A 174 -8.86 -4.33 8.31
C LEU A 174 -10.23 -3.76 7.87
N ALA A 175 -10.66 -2.66 8.48
CA ALA A 175 -11.91 -2.00 8.10
C ALA A 175 -11.85 -1.49 6.64
N ALA A 176 -10.70 -0.96 6.23
CA ALA A 176 -10.51 -0.47 4.87
C ALA A 176 -10.64 -1.58 3.83
N MET A 177 -10.30 -2.81 4.19
CA MET A 177 -10.33 -3.96 3.29
C MET A 177 -11.64 -4.77 3.37
N ALA A 178 -12.49 -4.42 4.30
CA ALA A 178 -13.75 -5.16 4.49
C ALA A 178 -14.80 -4.84 3.41
#